data_c8344c2a25b31ebdc02de6d25f968660
#
_entry.id   c8344c2a25b31ebdc02de6d25f968660
#
_cell.length_a   1.000
_cell.length_b   1.000
_cell.length_c   1.000
_cell.angle_alpha   90.00
_cell.angle_beta   90.00
_cell.angle_gamma   90.00
#
_symmetry.space_group_name_H-M   'P 1'
#
loop_
_entity.id
_entity.type
_entity.pdbx_description
1 polymer ?
#
loop_
_entity_poly.entity_id
_entity_poly.type
_entity_poly.pdbx_seq_one_letter_code
_entity_poly.pdbx_strand_id
1 'polypeptide(L)'
;MKILFINPPFLPRFSRESRSPSVTKSNTMYYPHWLCYAAAYVYKNNDVEIDVIDAAPLNIQYSSLTIRIKNFSPDIVVIDTSTPSIYSDLTFASNIKKESNNAIMVMVGPHVSATINETFEYCQSNKLNIDFILHGEYEKTLSELIEAIRNKKTPYDIKGLAFQKS
;
A
#
# COMPACT_ATOMS: atom_id res chain seq x y z
N MET A 1 3.33 -15.01 8.62
CA MET A 1 3.60 -13.64 8.13
C MET A 1 2.29 -12.90 8.04
N LYS A 2 2.22 -11.66 8.52
CA LYS A 2 1.00 -10.83 8.54
C LYS A 2 1.10 -9.73 7.51
N ILE A 3 0.07 -9.60 6.68
CA ILE A 3 0.04 -8.63 5.59
C ILE A 3 -1.20 -7.76 5.74
N LEU A 4 -0.97 -6.46 5.82
CA LEU A 4 -2.04 -5.47 5.83
C LEU A 4 -2.18 -4.85 4.44
N PHE A 5 -3.36 -4.91 3.88
CA PHE A 5 -3.75 -4.15 2.70
C PHE A 5 -4.53 -2.93 3.14
N ILE A 6 -4.13 -1.75 2.71
CA ILE A 6 -4.77 -0.53 3.16
C ILE A 6 -4.97 0.50 2.04
N ASN A 7 -6.19 1.02 2.01
CA ASN A 7 -6.55 2.26 1.36
C ASN A 7 -6.50 3.38 2.42
N PRO A 8 -5.44 4.22 2.43
CA PRO A 8 -5.21 5.16 3.51
C PRO A 8 -6.30 6.22 3.66
N PRO A 9 -6.46 6.84 4.85
CA PRO A 9 -7.31 8.00 5.00
C PRO A 9 -6.81 9.16 4.15
N PHE A 10 -7.74 9.93 3.61
CA PHE A 10 -7.46 11.15 2.84
C PHE A 10 -8.55 12.19 3.11
N LEU A 11 -9.21 12.71 2.09
CA LEU A 11 -10.33 13.64 2.28
C LEU A 11 -11.62 12.88 2.59
N PRO A 12 -12.57 13.47 3.34
CA PRO A 12 -13.89 12.88 3.53
C PRO A 12 -14.59 12.59 2.20
N ARG A 13 -15.25 11.44 2.10
CA ARG A 13 -15.95 11.00 0.89
C ARG A 13 -15.03 10.88 -0.35
N PHE A 14 -13.75 10.62 -0.15
CA PHE A 14 -12.81 10.40 -1.24
C PHE A 14 -12.89 8.96 -1.73
N SER A 15 -13.16 8.79 -3.03
CA SER A 15 -13.16 7.48 -3.69
C SER A 15 -11.93 7.34 -4.58
N ARG A 16 -11.04 6.39 -4.25
CA ARG A 16 -9.89 6.04 -5.08
C ARG A 16 -10.29 5.17 -6.28
N GLU A 17 -11.23 4.28 -6.08
CA GLU A 17 -11.66 3.28 -7.05
C GLU A 17 -12.63 3.82 -8.12
N SER A 18 -13.04 5.07 -8.03
CA SER A 18 -13.79 5.68 -9.11
C SER A 18 -12.90 5.90 -10.34
N ARG A 19 -13.51 5.90 -11.54
CA ARG A 19 -12.80 6.18 -12.80
C ARG A 19 -11.95 7.46 -12.74
N SER A 20 -12.39 8.41 -11.93
CA SER A 20 -11.65 9.63 -11.62
C SER A 20 -11.63 9.80 -10.10
N PRO A 21 -10.53 9.44 -9.42
CA PRO A 21 -10.42 9.58 -7.98
C PRO A 21 -10.71 11.01 -7.53
N SER A 22 -11.71 11.17 -6.67
CA SER A 22 -12.17 12.50 -6.24
C SER A 22 -13.10 12.42 -5.03
N VAL A 23 -13.39 13.58 -4.43
CA VAL A 23 -14.45 13.72 -3.44
C VAL A 23 -15.81 13.60 -4.12
N THR A 24 -16.63 12.63 -3.73
CA THR A 24 -17.92 12.40 -4.32
C THR A 24 -19.01 13.32 -3.73
N LYS A 25 -19.83 13.94 -4.58
CA LYS A 25 -21.00 14.73 -4.14
C LYS A 25 -22.19 13.84 -3.81
N SER A 26 -22.31 12.69 -4.49
CA SER A 26 -23.43 11.74 -4.35
C SER A 26 -23.27 10.79 -3.15
N ASN A 27 -22.18 10.83 -2.43
CA ASN A 27 -21.78 9.81 -1.43
C ASN A 27 -21.64 8.38 -2.00
N THR A 28 -21.60 8.22 -3.32
CA THR A 28 -21.32 6.92 -3.92
C THR A 28 -19.85 6.57 -3.68
N MET A 29 -19.61 5.58 -2.88
CA MET A 29 -18.26 5.09 -2.58
C MET A 29 -18.11 3.70 -3.19
N TYR A 30 -17.00 3.51 -3.91
CA TYR A 30 -16.65 2.21 -4.45
C TYR A 30 -15.74 1.50 -3.43
N TYR A 31 -15.95 0.20 -3.23
CA TYR A 31 -15.05 -0.59 -2.40
C TYR A 31 -13.69 -0.77 -3.12
N PRO A 32 -12.61 -1.04 -2.38
CA PRO A 32 -11.27 -1.11 -2.95
C PRO A 32 -11.06 -2.44 -3.70
N HIS A 33 -11.63 -2.50 -4.90
CA HIS A 33 -11.73 -3.72 -5.71
C HIS A 33 -10.37 -4.37 -5.98
N TRP A 34 -9.43 -3.60 -6.49
CA TRP A 34 -8.12 -4.10 -6.86
C TRP A 34 -7.30 -4.53 -5.63
N LEU A 35 -7.43 -3.77 -4.54
CA LEU A 35 -6.78 -4.11 -3.28
C LEU A 35 -7.34 -5.41 -2.69
N CYS A 36 -8.67 -5.59 -2.72
CA CYS A 36 -9.33 -6.82 -2.27
C CYS A 36 -8.99 -8.01 -3.17
N TYR A 37 -8.89 -7.79 -4.49
CA TYR A 37 -8.50 -8.83 -5.44
C TYR A 37 -7.07 -9.31 -5.16
N ALA A 38 -6.12 -8.40 -4.98
CA ALA A 38 -4.74 -8.73 -4.63
C ALA A 38 -4.64 -9.45 -3.28
N ALA A 39 -5.40 -9.00 -2.27
CA ALA A 39 -5.47 -9.66 -0.97
C ALA A 39 -5.97 -11.11 -1.10
N ALA A 40 -7.03 -11.34 -1.88
CA ALA A 40 -7.56 -12.67 -2.14
C ALA A 40 -6.58 -13.57 -2.91
N TYR A 41 -5.87 -13.01 -3.90
CA TYR A 41 -4.84 -13.73 -4.64
C TYR A 41 -3.69 -14.17 -3.72
N VAL A 42 -3.19 -13.26 -2.90
CA VAL A 42 -2.12 -13.54 -1.93
C VAL A 42 -2.57 -14.57 -0.90
N TYR A 43 -3.78 -14.44 -0.35
CA TYR A 43 -4.34 -15.40 0.60
C TYR A 43 -4.41 -16.81 0.04
N LYS A 44 -4.77 -16.93 -1.25
CA LYS A 44 -4.87 -18.23 -1.92
C LYS A 44 -3.52 -18.88 -2.21
N ASN A 45 -2.50 -18.08 -2.49
CA ASN A 45 -1.21 -18.57 -3.00
C ASN A 45 -0.08 -18.57 -1.96
N ASN A 46 -0.28 -17.92 -0.80
CA ASN A 46 0.72 -17.79 0.25
C ASN A 46 0.10 -18.19 1.60
N ASP A 47 0.90 -18.81 2.47
CA ASP A 47 0.49 -19.08 3.86
C ASP A 47 0.69 -17.82 4.71
N VAL A 48 -0.32 -16.96 4.77
CA VAL A 48 -0.29 -15.63 5.41
C VAL A 48 -1.59 -15.30 6.13
N GLU A 49 -1.50 -14.46 7.14
CA GLU A 49 -2.63 -13.81 7.78
C GLU A 49 -2.83 -12.43 7.13
N ILE A 50 -4.06 -12.09 6.76
CA ILE A 50 -4.37 -10.85 6.03
C ILE A 50 -5.41 -10.03 6.80
N ASP A 51 -5.21 -8.71 6.88
CA ASP A 51 -6.23 -7.72 7.17
C ASP A 51 -6.35 -6.74 5.99
N VAL A 52 -7.58 -6.27 5.72
CA VAL A 52 -7.87 -5.28 4.68
C VAL A 52 -8.60 -4.09 5.30
N ILE A 53 -8.07 -2.89 5.11
CA ILE A 53 -8.64 -1.66 5.67
C ILE A 53 -8.93 -0.66 4.56
N ASP A 54 -10.19 -0.30 4.39
CA ASP A 54 -10.61 0.80 3.52
C ASP A 54 -10.89 2.03 4.39
N ALA A 55 -9.85 2.81 4.70
CA ALA A 55 -9.94 3.89 5.67
C ALA A 55 -10.55 5.17 5.10
N ALA A 56 -10.37 5.44 3.81
CA ALA A 56 -10.81 6.68 3.18
C ALA A 56 -12.35 6.83 3.18
N PRO A 57 -13.15 5.87 2.66
CA PRO A 57 -14.61 6.00 2.64
C PRO A 57 -15.23 5.85 4.03
N LEU A 58 -14.59 5.08 4.91
CA LEU A 58 -15.06 4.87 6.28
C LEU A 58 -14.70 6.03 7.22
N ASN A 59 -13.98 7.03 6.73
CA ASN A 59 -13.54 8.20 7.49
C ASN A 59 -12.84 7.83 8.82
N ILE A 60 -12.03 6.77 8.77
CA ILE A 60 -11.30 6.29 9.95
C ILE A 60 -10.22 7.30 10.30
N GLN A 61 -10.23 7.76 11.55
CA GLN A 61 -9.23 8.70 12.04
C GLN A 61 -7.85 8.04 12.14
N TYR A 62 -6.80 8.80 11.85
CA TYR A 62 -5.42 8.32 11.87
C TYR A 62 -5.05 7.64 13.21
N SER A 63 -5.43 8.23 14.35
CA SER A 63 -5.15 7.68 15.68
C SER A 63 -5.78 6.30 15.92
N SER A 64 -7.02 6.10 15.47
CA SER A 64 -7.70 4.80 15.57
C SER A 64 -7.08 3.77 14.65
N LEU A 65 -6.65 4.22 13.46
CA LEU A 65 -6.00 3.38 12.47
C LEU A 65 -4.63 2.88 12.95
N THR A 66 -3.82 3.76 13.53
CA THR A 66 -2.50 3.37 14.07
C THR A 66 -2.60 2.36 15.20
N ILE A 67 -3.60 2.48 16.06
CA ILE A 67 -3.88 1.47 17.11
C ILE A 67 -4.20 0.11 16.47
N ARG A 68 -5.08 0.08 15.45
CA ARG A 68 -5.44 -1.15 14.74
C ARG A 68 -4.22 -1.79 14.06
N ILE A 69 -3.39 -0.99 13.39
CA ILE A 69 -2.17 -1.45 12.73
C ILE A 69 -1.18 -2.02 13.74
N LYS A 70 -0.97 -1.35 14.86
CA LYS A 70 -0.09 -1.83 15.94
C LYS A 70 -0.58 -3.15 16.53
N ASN A 71 -1.88 -3.29 16.77
CA ASN A 71 -2.46 -4.53 17.30
C ASN A 71 -2.34 -5.69 16.31
N PHE A 72 -2.52 -5.43 15.02
CA PHE A 72 -2.32 -6.43 13.98
C PHE A 72 -0.84 -6.80 13.83
N SER A 73 0.06 -5.82 13.99
CA SER A 73 1.52 -5.98 13.87
C SER A 73 1.94 -6.61 12.52
N PRO A 74 1.68 -5.92 11.40
CA PRO A 74 1.97 -6.46 10.08
C PRO A 74 3.48 -6.54 9.81
N ASP A 75 3.89 -7.57 9.08
CA ASP A 75 5.25 -7.69 8.50
C ASP A 75 5.37 -6.88 7.21
N ILE A 76 4.27 -6.83 6.43
CA ILE A 76 4.18 -6.09 5.17
C ILE A 76 2.91 -5.24 5.18
N VAL A 77 3.02 -3.99 4.73
CA VAL A 77 1.88 -3.10 4.51
C VAL A 77 1.81 -2.72 3.03
N VAL A 78 0.73 -3.13 2.37
CA VAL A 78 0.44 -2.81 0.97
C VAL A 78 -0.48 -1.61 0.93
N ILE A 79 -0.02 -0.51 0.34
CA ILE A 79 -0.69 0.79 0.36
C ILE A 79 -1.14 1.16 -1.05
N ASP A 80 -2.45 1.28 -1.21
CA ASP A 80 -3.03 1.76 -2.47
C ASP A 80 -2.86 3.27 -2.63
N THR A 81 -2.49 3.70 -3.84
CA THR A 81 -2.19 5.10 -4.15
C THR A 81 -3.00 5.61 -5.33
N SER A 82 -3.27 6.91 -5.31
CA SER A 82 -3.89 7.60 -6.44
C SER A 82 -3.23 8.96 -6.67
N THR A 83 -3.35 9.49 -7.89
CA THR A 83 -2.73 10.79 -8.24
C THR A 83 -3.10 11.93 -7.28
N PRO A 84 -4.37 12.11 -6.86
CA PRO A 84 -4.71 13.18 -5.93
C PRO A 84 -4.15 13.00 -4.52
N SER A 85 -3.89 11.75 -4.08
CA SER A 85 -3.52 11.44 -2.68
C SER A 85 -2.06 11.08 -2.48
N ILE A 86 -1.26 10.98 -3.55
CA ILE A 86 0.08 10.39 -3.51
C ILE A 86 0.98 10.94 -2.38
N TYR A 87 1.06 12.25 -2.21
CA TYR A 87 1.92 12.83 -1.19
C TYR A 87 1.46 12.51 0.23
N SER A 88 0.14 12.42 0.43
CA SER A 88 -0.46 11.96 1.69
C SER A 88 -0.18 10.48 1.92
N ASP A 89 -0.30 9.65 0.88
CA ASP A 89 -0.08 8.20 0.95
C ASP A 89 1.38 7.87 1.28
N LEU A 90 2.34 8.57 0.66
CA LEU A 90 3.76 8.41 0.95
C LEU A 90 4.12 8.86 2.38
N THR A 91 3.54 9.98 2.83
CA THR A 91 3.70 10.46 4.20
C THR A 91 3.11 9.45 5.21
N PHE A 92 1.93 8.93 4.92
CA PHE A 92 1.29 7.87 5.70
C PHE A 92 2.19 6.64 5.80
N ALA A 93 2.68 6.12 4.66
CA ALA A 93 3.59 4.97 4.61
C ALA A 93 4.81 5.16 5.50
N SER A 94 5.49 6.30 5.36
CA SER A 94 6.69 6.62 6.14
C SER A 94 6.42 6.72 7.64
N ASN A 95 5.26 7.26 8.04
CA ASN A 95 4.88 7.33 9.45
C ASN A 95 4.54 5.96 10.03
N ILE A 96 3.75 5.16 9.30
CA ILE A 96 3.43 3.80 9.73
C ILE A 96 4.69 2.95 9.85
N LYS A 97 5.64 3.08 8.94
CA LYS A 97 6.93 2.38 9.04
C LYS A 97 7.67 2.66 10.34
N LYS A 98 7.70 3.93 10.78
CA LYS A 98 8.32 4.33 12.05
C LYS A 98 7.59 3.77 13.28
N GLU A 99 6.27 3.58 13.17
CA GLU A 99 5.40 3.17 14.27
C GLU A 99 5.19 1.65 14.37
N SER A 100 5.48 0.89 13.31
CA SER A 100 5.17 -0.55 13.16
C SER A 100 6.40 -1.45 13.09
N ASN A 101 7.38 -1.27 13.99
CA ASN A 101 8.57 -2.14 14.09
C ASN A 101 9.27 -2.43 12.75
N ASN A 102 9.38 -1.43 11.87
CA ASN A 102 9.98 -1.54 10.53
C ASN A 102 9.25 -2.50 9.56
N ALA A 103 7.94 -2.57 9.61
CA ALA A 103 7.17 -3.28 8.58
C ALA A 103 7.57 -2.81 7.17
N ILE A 104 7.58 -3.73 6.23
CA ILE A 104 7.93 -3.45 4.84
C ILE A 104 6.79 -2.69 4.17
N MET A 105 7.06 -1.49 3.65
CA MET A 105 6.08 -0.63 2.97
C MET A 105 6.12 -0.86 1.47
N VAL A 106 5.01 -1.35 0.93
CA VAL A 106 4.83 -1.66 -0.50
C VAL A 106 3.77 -0.73 -1.07
N MET A 107 4.17 0.12 -2.02
CA MET A 107 3.28 1.05 -2.69
C MET A 107 2.73 0.44 -3.98
N VAL A 108 1.43 0.53 -4.18
CA VAL A 108 0.72 0.01 -5.37
C VAL A 108 -0.24 1.04 -5.94
N GLY A 109 -0.75 0.79 -7.12
CA GLY A 109 -1.76 1.64 -7.75
C GLY A 109 -1.26 2.36 -9.00
N PRO A 110 -2.17 3.02 -9.73
CA PRO A 110 -1.88 3.58 -11.06
C PRO A 110 -0.85 4.72 -11.02
N HIS A 111 -0.86 5.54 -9.97
CA HIS A 111 0.08 6.67 -9.89
C HIS A 111 1.52 6.20 -9.78
N VAL A 112 1.84 5.38 -8.77
CA VAL A 112 3.21 4.90 -8.56
C VAL A 112 3.68 3.99 -9.69
N SER A 113 2.76 3.29 -10.36
CA SER A 113 3.09 2.51 -11.56
C SER A 113 3.57 3.39 -12.72
N ALA A 114 3.00 4.59 -12.86
CA ALA A 114 3.36 5.53 -13.93
C ALA A 114 4.58 6.39 -13.60
N THR A 115 4.90 6.60 -12.32
CA THR A 115 5.86 7.60 -11.84
C THR A 115 6.86 7.03 -10.82
N ILE A 116 7.43 5.85 -11.12
CA ILE A 116 8.32 5.12 -10.19
C ILE A 116 9.51 5.99 -9.75
N ASN A 117 10.24 6.56 -10.71
CA ASN A 117 11.44 7.33 -10.44
C ASN A 117 11.12 8.61 -9.66
N GLU A 118 10.13 9.36 -10.13
CA GLU A 118 9.67 10.60 -9.49
C GLU A 118 9.16 10.36 -8.08
N THR A 119 8.51 9.21 -7.84
CA THR A 119 8.05 8.81 -6.51
C THR A 119 9.23 8.58 -5.56
N PHE A 120 10.26 7.85 -6.01
CA PHE A 120 11.46 7.65 -5.20
C PHE A 120 12.25 8.94 -4.98
N GLU A 121 12.41 9.78 -6.00
CA GLU A 121 13.06 11.09 -5.89
C GLU A 121 12.33 11.99 -4.87
N TYR A 122 10.99 12.01 -4.91
CA TYR A 122 10.19 12.73 -3.94
C TYR A 122 10.40 12.19 -2.52
N CYS A 123 10.39 10.87 -2.34
CA CYS A 123 10.66 10.25 -1.04
C CYS A 123 12.03 10.64 -0.51
N GLN A 124 13.07 10.56 -1.33
CA GLN A 124 14.43 10.94 -0.95
C GLN A 124 14.51 12.41 -0.53
N SER A 125 13.96 13.33 -1.34
CA SER A 125 13.98 14.77 -1.10
C SER A 125 13.25 15.17 0.18
N ASN A 126 12.19 14.42 0.55
CA ASN A 126 11.37 14.69 1.73
C ASN A 126 11.68 13.75 2.92
N LYS A 127 12.73 12.94 2.83
CA LYS A 127 13.14 11.98 3.88
C LYS A 127 12.02 11.02 4.28
N LEU A 128 11.20 10.63 3.30
CA LEU A 128 10.17 9.61 3.45
C LEU A 128 10.76 8.22 3.16
N ASN A 129 10.24 7.20 3.85
CA ASN A 129 10.81 5.87 3.77
C ASN A 129 9.74 4.85 3.32
N ILE A 130 9.92 4.36 2.11
CA ILE A 130 9.18 3.24 1.52
C ILE A 130 10.19 2.20 1.03
N ASP A 131 9.77 0.94 0.89
CA ASP A 131 10.69 -0.13 0.50
C ASP A 131 10.55 -0.51 -0.97
N PHE A 132 9.30 -0.73 -1.39
CA PHE A 132 9.00 -1.23 -2.72
C PHE A 132 7.86 -0.49 -3.39
N ILE A 133 7.93 -0.41 -4.71
CA ILE A 133 6.82 -0.04 -5.59
C ILE A 133 6.54 -1.26 -6.49
N LEU A 134 5.27 -1.67 -6.62
CA LEU A 134 4.87 -2.69 -7.57
C LEU A 134 4.17 -2.05 -8.76
N HIS A 135 4.64 -2.42 -9.94
CA HIS A 135 4.19 -1.85 -11.22
C HIS A 135 3.07 -2.69 -11.84
N GLY A 136 2.03 -2.04 -12.32
CA GLY A 136 0.94 -2.67 -13.10
C GLY A 136 0.03 -3.56 -12.27
N GLU A 137 -0.34 -4.71 -12.82
CA GLU A 137 -1.07 -5.78 -12.12
C GLU A 137 -0.09 -6.46 -11.16
N TYR A 138 -0.26 -6.21 -9.87
CA TYR A 138 0.77 -6.45 -8.87
C TYR A 138 0.56 -7.71 -8.03
N GLU A 139 -0.53 -8.44 -8.21
CA GLU A 139 -0.91 -9.56 -7.35
C GLU A 139 0.14 -10.68 -7.36
N LYS A 140 0.61 -11.03 -8.57
CA LYS A 140 1.65 -12.04 -8.75
C LYS A 140 3.00 -11.55 -8.23
N THR A 141 3.38 -10.32 -8.58
CA THR A 141 4.60 -9.67 -8.10
C THR A 141 4.66 -9.62 -6.58
N LEU A 142 3.53 -9.28 -5.94
CA LEU A 142 3.41 -9.25 -4.49
C LEU A 142 3.56 -10.66 -3.88
N SER A 143 2.93 -11.67 -4.47
CA SER A 143 3.06 -13.05 -4.03
C SER A 143 4.51 -13.55 -4.12
N GLU A 144 5.22 -13.24 -5.21
CA GLU A 144 6.64 -13.56 -5.38
C GLU A 144 7.53 -12.81 -4.38
N LEU A 145 7.23 -11.54 -4.09
CA LEU A 145 7.92 -10.73 -3.08
C LEU A 145 7.77 -11.34 -1.67
N ILE A 146 6.56 -11.74 -1.30
CA ILE A 146 6.26 -12.41 -0.03
C ILE A 146 7.09 -13.68 0.11
N GLU A 147 7.15 -14.50 -0.92
CA GLU A 147 7.96 -15.73 -0.91
C GLU A 147 9.47 -15.45 -0.83
N ALA A 148 9.95 -14.41 -1.51
CA ALA A 148 11.35 -14.01 -1.42
C ALA A 148 11.70 -13.55 0.01
N ILE A 149 10.87 -12.71 0.62
CA ILE A 149 11.07 -12.24 2.00
C ILE A 149 11.03 -13.42 2.99
N ARG A 150 10.04 -14.30 2.87
CA ARG A 150 9.89 -15.49 3.72
C ARG A 150 11.13 -16.37 3.67
N ASN A 151 11.66 -16.59 2.48
CA ASN A 151 12.82 -17.44 2.23
C ASN A 151 14.17 -16.71 2.39
N LYS A 152 14.16 -15.45 2.84
CA LYS A 152 15.36 -14.58 2.99
C LYS A 152 16.18 -14.47 1.69
N LYS A 153 15.49 -14.51 0.55
CA LYS A 153 16.10 -14.34 -0.78
C LYS A 153 16.04 -12.87 -1.18
N THR A 154 17.01 -12.45 -1.97
CA THR A 154 17.00 -11.11 -2.57
C THR A 154 15.89 -11.02 -3.62
N PRO A 155 15.04 -9.97 -3.61
CA PRO A 155 13.93 -9.86 -4.53
C PRO A 155 14.29 -9.20 -5.87
N TYR A 156 15.58 -9.12 -6.21
CA TYR A 156 16.07 -8.28 -7.32
C TYR A 156 15.63 -8.73 -8.71
N ASP A 157 15.28 -10.00 -8.89
CA ASP A 157 14.87 -10.57 -10.18
C ASP A 157 13.35 -10.65 -10.36
N ILE A 158 12.57 -10.13 -9.41
CA ILE A 158 11.11 -10.15 -9.49
C ILE A 158 10.65 -9.10 -10.52
N LYS A 159 9.98 -9.54 -11.57
CA LYS A 159 9.44 -8.64 -12.60
C LYS A 159 8.31 -7.78 -12.02
N GLY A 160 8.31 -6.50 -12.34
CA GLY A 160 7.32 -5.54 -11.85
C GLY A 160 7.61 -4.99 -10.44
N LEU A 161 8.75 -5.36 -9.85
CA LEU A 161 9.22 -4.82 -8.58
C LEU A 161 10.23 -3.70 -8.80
N ALA A 162 10.01 -2.55 -8.14
CA ALA A 162 10.97 -1.45 -8.09
C ALA A 162 11.36 -1.14 -6.64
N PHE A 163 12.63 -0.79 -6.43
CA PHE A 163 13.20 -0.41 -5.14
C PHE A 163 14.45 0.46 -5.35
N GLN A 164 14.81 1.24 -4.34
CA GLN A 164 16.09 1.97 -4.35
C GLN A 164 17.20 1.05 -3.84
N LYS A 165 18.28 0.94 -4.61
CA LYS A 165 19.51 0.35 -4.10
C LYS A 165 20.15 1.34 -3.13
N SER A 166 20.32 0.91 -1.88
CA SER A 166 21.12 1.64 -0.87
C SER A 166 22.58 1.74 -1.27
#